data_a001193d9cf103f8687e3d990aed346a
#
_entry.id   a001193d9cf103f8687e3d990aed346a
#
_cell.length_a   1.000
_cell.length_b   1.000
_cell.length_c   1.000
_cell.angle_alpha   90.00
_cell.angle_beta   90.00
_cell.angle_gamma   90.00
#
_symmetry.space_group_name_H-M   'P 1'
#
loop_
_entity.id
_entity.type
_entity.pdbx_description
1 polymer ?
#
loop_
_entity_poly.entity_id
_entity_poly.type
_entity_poly.pdbx_seq_one_letter_code
_entity_poly.pdbx_strand_id
1 'polypeptide(L)'
;DFIPTFAEIAGAPLPTNIKLDGTSFAYELKGGKGVPRNWIFTELGNDWYVREANWKLNRAGELFDMSHAPFEEKLTAIDEKTKPIKDRLQAVLDSLNPAGGYLDRGDGSGRHATKVNKKKKEN
;
A
#
# COMPACT_ATOMS: atom_id res chain seq x y z
N ASP A 1 7.81 8.04 -2.26
CA ASP A 1 9.13 8.02 -2.93
C ASP A 1 9.67 9.44 -3.17
N PHE A 2 8.84 10.41 -3.56
CA PHE A 2 9.32 11.76 -3.88
C PHE A 2 9.96 12.48 -2.69
N ILE A 3 9.38 12.38 -1.48
CA ILE A 3 9.94 13.05 -0.29
C ILE A 3 11.37 12.58 -0.03
N PRO A 4 11.67 11.28 0.13
CA PRO A 4 13.05 10.84 0.34
C PRO A 4 13.98 11.16 -0.85
N THR A 5 13.46 11.13 -2.08
CA THR A 5 14.24 11.49 -3.26
C THR A 5 14.66 12.96 -3.27
N PHE A 6 13.73 13.87 -3.00
CA PHE A 6 14.04 15.29 -2.94
C PHE A 6 14.94 15.64 -1.77
N ALA A 7 14.74 15.01 -0.62
CA ALA A 7 15.62 15.19 0.53
C ALA A 7 17.06 14.76 0.21
N GLU A 8 17.23 13.59 -0.43
CA GLU A 8 18.54 13.10 -0.85
C GLU A 8 19.22 14.04 -1.87
N ILE A 9 18.47 14.52 -2.88
CA ILE A 9 19.00 15.44 -3.89
C ILE A 9 19.40 16.76 -3.26
N ALA A 10 18.61 17.25 -2.30
CA ALA A 10 18.85 18.51 -1.61
C ALA A 10 19.90 18.42 -0.48
N GLY A 11 20.35 17.21 -0.14
CA GLY A 11 21.20 16.99 1.04
C GLY A 11 20.50 17.30 2.37
N ALA A 12 19.16 17.26 2.39
CA ALA A 12 18.35 17.54 3.55
C ALA A 12 18.08 16.29 4.38
N PRO A 13 18.08 16.39 5.73
CA PRO A 13 17.75 15.24 6.56
C PRO A 13 16.27 14.86 6.42
N LEU A 14 15.98 13.56 6.45
CA LEU A 14 14.61 13.06 6.56
C LEU A 14 14.07 13.25 7.99
N PRO A 15 12.76 13.50 8.14
CA PRO A 15 12.15 13.56 9.45
C PRO A 15 12.23 12.18 10.14
N THR A 16 12.62 12.19 11.41
CA THR A 16 12.81 10.96 12.21
C THR A 16 11.60 10.60 13.06
N ASN A 17 10.64 11.54 13.19
CA ASN A 17 9.44 11.38 14.01
C ASN A 17 8.23 10.83 13.27
N ILE A 18 8.38 10.56 11.98
CA ILE A 18 7.34 9.94 11.13
C ILE A 18 7.94 8.76 10.37
N LYS A 19 7.11 7.73 10.15
CA LYS A 19 7.48 6.63 9.26
C LYS A 19 7.20 7.05 7.82
N LEU A 20 8.23 7.03 7.00
CA LEU A 20 8.09 7.24 5.55
C LEU A 20 8.01 5.88 4.86
N ASP A 21 6.97 5.68 4.05
CA ASP A 21 6.78 4.44 3.29
C ASP A 21 7.52 4.48 1.94
N GLY A 22 8.01 5.65 1.55
CA GLY A 22 8.72 5.85 0.30
C GLY A 22 10.20 5.52 0.39
N THR A 23 10.76 5.10 -0.75
CA THR A 23 12.18 4.89 -0.97
C THR A 23 12.69 5.88 -2.00
N SER A 24 13.88 6.46 -1.78
CA SER A 24 14.49 7.35 -2.75
C SER A 24 14.84 6.62 -4.03
N PHE A 25 14.61 7.28 -5.16
CA PHE A 25 15.06 6.87 -6.49
C PHE A 25 16.02 7.90 -7.12
N ALA A 26 16.69 8.69 -6.28
CA ALA A 26 17.65 9.69 -6.73
C ALA A 26 18.82 9.08 -7.50
N TYR A 27 19.20 7.84 -7.16
CA TYR A 27 20.29 7.14 -7.83
C TYR A 27 19.92 6.76 -9.27
N GLU A 28 18.68 6.33 -9.50
CA GLU A 28 18.14 6.05 -10.85
C GLU A 28 18.05 7.31 -11.70
N LEU A 29 17.67 8.43 -11.11
CA LEU A 29 17.65 9.73 -11.82
C LEU A 29 19.03 10.16 -12.31
N LYS A 30 20.09 9.69 -11.64
CA LYS A 30 21.49 9.91 -12.04
C LYS A 30 22.01 8.85 -13.04
N GLY A 31 21.14 7.97 -13.55
CA GLY A 31 21.50 6.90 -14.48
C GLY A 31 22.09 5.66 -13.81
N GLY A 32 22.01 5.55 -12.51
CA GLY A 32 22.44 4.36 -11.77
C GLY A 32 21.39 3.25 -11.81
N LYS A 33 21.79 2.04 -11.39
CA LYS A 33 20.85 0.93 -11.21
C LYS A 33 20.16 1.09 -9.86
N GLY A 34 18.84 1.21 -9.88
CA GLY A 34 18.04 1.28 -8.68
C GLY A 34 18.03 0.01 -7.84
N VAL A 35 17.56 0.15 -6.62
CA VAL A 35 17.28 -1.01 -5.77
C VAL A 35 15.96 -1.63 -6.21
N PRO A 36 15.93 -2.89 -6.69
CA PRO A 36 14.69 -3.52 -7.10
C PRO A 36 13.69 -3.53 -5.96
N ARG A 37 12.46 -3.10 -6.26
CA ARG A 37 11.38 -3.15 -5.30
C ARG A 37 10.68 -4.51 -5.40
N ASN A 38 10.63 -5.24 -4.29
CA ASN A 38 10.02 -6.57 -4.26
C ASN A 38 8.50 -6.51 -4.39
N TRP A 39 7.90 -5.45 -3.85
CA TRP A 39 6.45 -5.22 -3.90
C TRP A 39 6.14 -3.73 -3.86
N ILE A 40 4.94 -3.38 -4.30
CA ILE A 40 4.34 -2.06 -4.16
C ILE A 40 3.03 -2.18 -3.38
N PHE A 41 2.73 -1.16 -2.60
CA PHE A 41 1.49 -1.04 -1.84
C PHE A 41 0.71 0.17 -2.32
N THR A 42 -0.60 0.02 -2.43
CA THR A 42 -1.52 1.09 -2.79
C THR A 42 -2.71 1.07 -1.83
N GLU A 43 -3.05 2.23 -1.29
CA GLU A 43 -4.22 2.43 -0.45
C GLU A 43 -5.02 3.64 -0.96
N LEU A 44 -6.33 3.45 -1.13
CA LEU A 44 -7.27 4.51 -1.46
C LEU A 44 -8.55 4.32 -0.65
N GLY A 45 -8.77 5.17 0.34
CA GLY A 45 -9.90 5.07 1.24
C GLY A 45 -9.89 3.76 2.02
N ASN A 46 -10.91 2.94 1.80
CA ASN A 46 -11.05 1.65 2.46
C ASN A 46 -10.48 0.48 1.64
N ASP A 47 -9.94 0.75 0.48
CA ASP A 47 -9.40 -0.29 -0.38
C ASP A 47 -7.88 -0.20 -0.45
N TRP A 48 -7.25 -1.35 -0.44
CA TRP A 48 -5.81 -1.49 -0.59
C TRP A 48 -5.43 -2.82 -1.21
N TYR A 49 -4.25 -2.83 -1.74
CA TYR A 49 -3.61 -4.05 -2.22
C TYR A 49 -2.10 -3.96 -2.13
N VAL A 50 -1.48 -5.11 -2.11
CA VAL A 50 -0.06 -5.28 -2.37
C VAL A 50 0.13 -6.03 -3.68
N ARG A 51 1.12 -5.62 -4.46
CA ARG A 51 1.45 -6.21 -5.75
C ARG A 51 2.95 -6.45 -5.85
N GLU A 52 3.32 -7.61 -6.32
CA GLU A 52 4.63 -7.92 -6.90
C GLU A 52 4.49 -8.11 -8.42
N ALA A 53 5.55 -8.49 -9.15
CA ALA A 53 5.54 -8.47 -10.62
C ALA A 53 4.28 -9.09 -11.25
N ASN A 54 3.95 -10.33 -10.90
CA ASN A 54 2.87 -11.09 -11.52
C ASN A 54 1.69 -11.40 -10.59
N TRP A 55 1.70 -10.88 -9.37
CA TRP A 55 0.67 -11.20 -8.39
C TRP A 55 0.19 -9.97 -7.63
N LYS A 56 -1.11 -9.92 -7.38
CA LYS A 56 -1.73 -8.88 -6.54
C LYS A 56 -2.63 -9.54 -5.50
N LEU A 57 -2.52 -9.11 -4.25
CA LEU A 57 -3.41 -9.47 -3.17
C LEU A 57 -4.15 -8.23 -2.68
N ASN A 58 -5.47 -8.26 -2.71
CA ASN A 58 -6.29 -7.17 -2.23
C ASN A 58 -6.66 -7.32 -0.74
N ARG A 59 -7.31 -6.30 -0.21
CA ARG A 59 -7.85 -6.26 1.17
C ARG A 59 -8.75 -7.45 1.52
N ALA A 60 -9.53 -7.94 0.56
CA ALA A 60 -10.45 -9.07 0.77
C ALA A 60 -9.72 -10.43 0.81
N GLY A 61 -8.40 -10.45 0.66
CA GLY A 61 -7.61 -11.68 0.59
C GLY A 61 -7.76 -12.41 -0.74
N GLU A 62 -8.20 -11.70 -1.78
CA GLU A 62 -8.33 -12.24 -3.12
C GLU A 62 -7.01 -12.08 -3.86
N LEU A 63 -6.51 -13.20 -4.41
CA LEU A 63 -5.29 -13.25 -5.21
C LEU A 63 -5.61 -13.13 -6.69
N PHE A 64 -4.84 -12.29 -7.39
CA PHE A 64 -4.97 -12.03 -8.82
C PHE A 64 -3.67 -12.35 -9.53
N ASP A 65 -3.78 -13.01 -10.68
CA ASP A 65 -2.70 -13.12 -11.65
C ASP A 65 -2.61 -11.82 -12.46
N MET A 66 -1.42 -11.25 -12.52
CA MET A 66 -1.11 -10.01 -13.20
C MET A 66 -0.15 -10.22 -14.38
N SER A 67 0.04 -11.46 -14.84
CA SER A 67 0.95 -11.77 -15.95
C SER A 67 0.53 -11.10 -17.26
N HIS A 68 -0.75 -10.79 -17.41
CA HIS A 68 -1.31 -10.06 -18.55
C HIS A 68 -1.72 -8.62 -18.19
N ALA A 69 -0.98 -7.97 -17.30
CA ALA A 69 -1.27 -6.59 -16.91
C ALA A 69 -1.44 -5.66 -18.14
N PRO A 70 -2.40 -4.72 -18.12
CA PRO A 70 -3.16 -4.25 -16.95
C PRO A 70 -4.38 -5.12 -16.57
N PHE A 71 -4.64 -6.19 -17.30
CA PHE A 71 -5.75 -7.09 -17.01
C PHE A 71 -5.42 -7.96 -15.80
N GLU A 72 -6.42 -8.15 -14.94
CA GLU A 72 -6.33 -8.88 -13.70
C GLU A 72 -7.20 -10.13 -13.78
N GLU A 73 -6.61 -11.28 -13.51
CA GLU A 73 -7.33 -12.55 -13.44
C GLU A 73 -7.44 -13.02 -11.99
N LYS A 74 -8.64 -12.90 -11.41
CA LYS A 74 -8.89 -13.36 -10.05
C LYS A 74 -8.82 -14.89 -9.99
N LEU A 75 -8.00 -15.43 -9.10
CA LEU A 75 -7.96 -16.85 -8.85
C LEU A 75 -9.24 -17.31 -8.14
N THR A 76 -9.89 -18.33 -8.69
CA THR A 76 -11.07 -18.96 -8.10
C THR A 76 -10.74 -19.97 -7.01
N ALA A 77 -9.51 -20.50 -7.03
CA ALA A 77 -8.99 -21.43 -6.03
C ALA A 77 -7.50 -21.15 -5.76
N ILE A 78 -7.09 -21.39 -4.54
CA ILE A 78 -5.69 -21.32 -4.13
C ILE A 78 -5.17 -22.76 -4.01
N ASP A 79 -4.14 -23.05 -4.77
CA ASP A 79 -3.47 -24.35 -4.80
C ASP A 79 -2.12 -24.33 -4.04
N GLU A 80 -1.39 -25.43 -4.07
CA GLU A 80 -0.09 -25.55 -3.41
C GLU A 80 0.97 -24.61 -3.96
N LYS A 81 0.84 -24.14 -5.21
CA LYS A 81 1.79 -23.22 -5.86
C LYS A 81 1.47 -21.78 -5.52
N THR A 82 0.20 -21.42 -5.47
CA THR A 82 -0.27 -20.06 -5.25
C THR A 82 -0.41 -19.72 -3.77
N LYS A 83 -0.56 -20.73 -2.89
CA LYS A 83 -0.64 -20.53 -1.45
C LYS A 83 0.57 -19.81 -0.85
N PRO A 84 1.84 -20.19 -1.14
CA PRO A 84 3.00 -19.48 -0.61
C PRO A 84 3.07 -18.03 -1.07
N ILE A 85 2.60 -17.75 -2.30
CA ILE A 85 2.53 -16.39 -2.84
C ILE A 85 1.52 -15.56 -2.04
N LYS A 86 0.32 -16.10 -1.85
CA LYS A 86 -0.72 -15.45 -1.04
C LYS A 86 -0.25 -15.19 0.38
N ASP A 87 0.35 -16.19 1.05
CA ASP A 87 0.82 -16.08 2.43
C ASP A 87 1.91 -15.00 2.56
N ARG A 88 2.84 -14.92 1.59
CA ARG A 88 3.88 -13.89 1.55
C ARG A 88 3.30 -12.48 1.38
N LEU A 89 2.38 -12.29 0.44
CA LEU A 89 1.74 -11.00 0.22
C LEU A 89 0.85 -10.60 1.41
N GLN A 90 0.19 -11.56 2.05
CA GLN A 90 -0.57 -11.31 3.27
C GLN A 90 0.35 -10.83 4.42
N ALA A 91 1.50 -11.46 4.60
CA ALA A 91 2.47 -11.03 5.61
C ALA A 91 2.96 -9.59 5.39
N VAL A 92 3.08 -9.16 4.12
CA VAL A 92 3.39 -7.75 3.81
C VAL A 92 2.24 -6.85 4.26
N LEU A 93 0.98 -7.17 3.92
CA LEU A 93 -0.19 -6.39 4.35
C LEU A 93 -0.28 -6.32 5.88
N ASP A 94 -0.07 -7.43 6.57
CA ASP A 94 -0.11 -7.48 8.04
C ASP A 94 0.96 -6.56 8.65
N SER A 95 2.16 -6.53 8.07
CA SER A 95 3.26 -5.68 8.54
C SER A 95 3.01 -4.19 8.30
N LEU A 96 2.32 -3.85 7.22
CA LEU A 96 1.98 -2.47 6.87
C LEU A 96 0.83 -1.93 7.72
N ASN A 97 -0.04 -2.81 8.22
CA ASN A 97 -1.24 -2.46 8.99
C ASN A 97 -2.04 -1.33 8.30
N PRO A 98 -2.59 -1.55 7.10
CA PRO A 98 -3.23 -0.53 6.31
C PRO A 98 -4.32 0.21 7.09
N ALA A 99 -4.48 1.49 6.85
CA ALA A 99 -5.40 2.37 7.57
C ALA A 99 -5.15 2.45 9.09
N GLY A 100 -3.99 1.94 9.59
CA GLY A 100 -3.73 1.81 11.03
C GLY A 100 -4.72 0.86 11.72
N GLY A 101 -5.23 -0.15 11.00
CA GLY A 101 -6.29 -1.04 11.46
C GLY A 101 -7.69 -0.39 11.48
N TYR A 102 -7.80 0.84 11.00
CA TYR A 102 -9.06 1.58 10.99
C TYR A 102 -9.77 1.47 9.63
N LEU A 103 -11.01 1.07 9.65
CA LEU A 103 -11.87 1.00 8.47
C LEU A 103 -12.96 2.06 8.57
N ASP A 104 -13.08 2.92 7.56
CA ASP A 104 -14.25 3.78 7.41
C ASP A 104 -15.46 2.92 7.03
N ARG A 105 -16.45 2.88 7.89
CA ARG A 105 -17.67 2.10 7.68
C ARG A 105 -18.73 2.84 6.88
N GLY A 106 -18.44 4.08 6.46
CA GLY A 106 -19.40 4.93 5.74
C GLY A 106 -20.52 5.50 6.62
N ASP A 107 -20.44 5.29 7.93
CA ASP A 107 -21.44 5.78 8.90
C ASP A 107 -21.15 7.20 9.40
N GLY A 108 -20.14 7.85 8.84
CA GLY A 108 -19.67 9.17 9.23
C GLY A 108 -18.83 9.19 10.51
N SER A 109 -18.47 8.03 11.06
CA SER A 109 -17.58 7.91 12.25
C SER A 109 -16.11 7.77 11.86
N GLY A 110 -15.80 7.68 10.56
CA GLY A 110 -14.50 7.40 10.01
C GLY A 110 -13.53 8.56 9.94
N ARG A 111 -12.33 8.29 9.40
CA ARG A 111 -11.27 9.30 9.16
C ARG A 111 -11.77 10.54 8.40
N HIS A 112 -12.79 10.37 7.59
CA HIS A 112 -13.42 11.41 6.77
C HIS A 112 -14.72 11.94 7.37
N ALA A 113 -14.99 11.66 8.67
CA ALA A 113 -16.14 12.24 9.36
C ALA A 113 -16.11 13.76 9.24
N THR A 114 -17.06 14.31 8.51
CA THR A 114 -17.16 15.76 8.34
C THR A 114 -17.56 16.42 9.65
N LYS A 115 -17.04 17.62 9.91
CA LYS A 115 -17.33 18.43 11.12
C LYS A 115 -18.84 18.62 11.41
N VAL A 116 -19.70 18.38 10.42
CA VAL A 116 -21.16 18.50 10.51
C VAL A 116 -21.77 17.46 11.47
N ASN A 117 -21.17 16.27 11.56
CA ASN A 117 -21.69 15.21 12.43
C ASN A 117 -21.26 15.36 13.91
N LYS A 118 -20.26 16.20 14.22
CA LYS A 118 -19.89 16.49 15.62
C LYS A 118 -20.91 17.35 16.34
N LYS A 119 -21.60 18.27 15.64
CA LYS A 119 -22.63 19.14 16.25
C LYS A 119 -23.94 18.44 16.61
N LYS A 120 -24.21 17.24 16.07
CA LYS A 120 -25.42 16.46 16.41
C LYS A 120 -25.27 15.59 17.66
N LYS A 121 -24.08 15.46 18.22
CA LYS A 121 -23.82 14.66 19.44
C LYS A 121 -23.74 15.51 20.72
N GLU A 122 -23.80 16.84 20.62
CA GLU A 122 -23.69 17.78 21.76
C GLU A 122 -25.01 18.45 22.11
N ASN A 123 -26.16 17.96 21.57
CA ASN A 123 -27.52 18.43 21.98
C ASN A 123 -28.33 17.28 22.60
#